data_72c1ee0c34092bc827ad4df0aee39716
#
_entry.id   72c1ee0c34092bc827ad4df0aee39716
#
_cell.length_a   1.000
_cell.length_b   1.000
_cell.length_c   1.000
_cell.angle_alpha   90.00
_cell.angle_beta   90.00
_cell.angle_gamma   90.00
#
_symmetry.space_group_name_H-M   'P 1'
#
loop_
_entity.id
_entity.type
_entity.pdbx_description
1 polymer ?
#
loop_
_entity_poly.entity_id
_entity_poly.type
_entity_poly.pdbx_seq_one_letter_code
_entity_poly.pdbx_strand_id
1 'polypeptide(L)'
;MTPRRSRGRRLVLVVSALLAVVLGGCAHASGNHNGQNTLDPKGPAAQKIYNLFLPVFGIAAFVGILIVGATVYIAIRYRYRPGKNENPKQIHGNTKLEIGWTILPALILAVIAVPTVSTIFDLAKDPGPTALNVVVEGKQWWWQFSYPDQKVVTADELVIPTGRPVKVHLTACDGTGTAKTCNVIHSFWVPELNGKKDVVPGHDNWTTIEADNPGTYLGQCAEYCGLSHANMRFRVIAKSKDDFAQWVDEQQQGPAVPLLGADGKPAGDAQDLIVNTFACTNCHILDDSSKAAYGPNLTHLASRSTFASGSYPLTRDNLIKWVMNAPSMIPMESQGCRLPPGEKPCVGMPSFTENTPKGLPSMTRTQAEQIADYLLELK
;
A
#
# COMPACT_ATOMS: atom_id res chain seq x y z
N MET A 1 -17.24 -58.36 -22.83
CA MET A 1 -15.99 -57.83 -22.21
C MET A 1 -16.02 -56.33 -22.29
N THR A 2 -16.31 -55.68 -21.21
CA THR A 2 -16.43 -54.20 -21.15
C THR A 2 -15.15 -53.59 -20.57
N PRO A 3 -14.68 -52.45 -21.10
CA PRO A 3 -13.35 -51.93 -20.82
C PRO A 3 -13.27 -51.27 -19.44
N ARG A 4 -12.84 -52.00 -18.43
CA ARG A 4 -12.56 -51.52 -17.07
C ARG A 4 -11.32 -50.58 -16.97
N ARG A 5 -10.53 -50.51 -18.06
CA ARG A 5 -9.25 -49.75 -18.14
C ARG A 5 -9.42 -48.22 -18.37
N SER A 6 -10.58 -47.74 -18.82
CA SER A 6 -10.72 -46.32 -19.15
C SER A 6 -10.96 -45.39 -17.96
N ARG A 7 -11.56 -45.90 -16.86
CA ARG A 7 -11.87 -45.07 -15.68
C ARG A 7 -10.65 -44.74 -14.82
N GLY A 8 -9.72 -45.68 -14.65
CA GLY A 8 -8.46 -45.43 -13.94
C GLY A 8 -7.57 -44.40 -14.67
N ARG A 9 -7.49 -44.50 -16.01
CA ARG A 9 -6.75 -43.51 -16.82
C ARG A 9 -7.34 -42.09 -16.69
N ARG A 10 -8.66 -41.95 -16.68
CA ARG A 10 -9.32 -40.64 -16.52
C ARG A 10 -9.06 -40.04 -15.14
N LEU A 11 -9.09 -40.86 -14.07
CA LEU A 11 -8.78 -40.40 -12.71
C LEU A 11 -7.33 -39.93 -12.61
N VAL A 12 -6.38 -40.71 -13.14
CA VAL A 12 -4.96 -40.32 -13.17
C VAL A 12 -4.77 -39.01 -13.94
N LEU A 13 -5.40 -38.84 -15.10
CA LEU A 13 -5.30 -37.62 -15.89
C LEU A 13 -5.88 -36.40 -15.15
N VAL A 14 -7.01 -36.56 -14.47
CA VAL A 14 -7.62 -35.46 -13.67
C VAL A 14 -6.73 -35.10 -12.47
N VAL A 15 -6.20 -36.08 -11.77
CA VAL A 15 -5.28 -35.84 -10.63
C VAL A 15 -3.98 -35.20 -11.13
N SER A 16 -3.41 -35.67 -12.25
CA SER A 16 -2.21 -35.07 -12.84
C SER A 16 -2.46 -33.64 -13.34
N ALA A 17 -3.63 -33.37 -13.92
CA ALA A 17 -4.01 -32.01 -14.33
C ALA A 17 -4.20 -31.08 -13.13
N LEU A 18 -4.84 -31.55 -12.06
CA LEU A 18 -4.97 -30.79 -10.81
C LEU A 18 -3.61 -30.53 -10.16
N LEU A 19 -2.73 -31.54 -10.13
CA LEU A 19 -1.35 -31.36 -9.64
C LEU A 19 -0.57 -30.34 -10.50
N ALA A 20 -0.70 -30.42 -11.83
CA ALA A 20 -0.05 -29.48 -12.74
C ALA A 20 -0.56 -28.03 -12.56
N VAL A 21 -1.85 -27.84 -12.30
CA VAL A 21 -2.42 -26.53 -12.00
C VAL A 21 -1.91 -25.99 -10.66
N VAL A 22 -1.85 -26.81 -9.63
CA VAL A 22 -1.31 -26.43 -8.30
C VAL A 22 0.18 -26.11 -8.40
N LEU A 23 0.97 -26.96 -9.06
CA LEU A 23 2.41 -26.74 -9.24
C LEU A 23 2.70 -25.57 -10.19
N GLY A 24 1.88 -25.35 -11.21
CA GLY A 24 1.98 -24.18 -12.09
C GLY A 24 1.67 -22.85 -11.39
N GLY A 25 0.73 -22.86 -10.44
CA GLY A 25 0.44 -21.69 -9.60
C GLY A 25 1.65 -21.29 -8.73
N CYS A 26 2.36 -22.24 -8.18
CA CYS A 26 3.58 -21.98 -7.40
C CYS A 26 4.75 -21.46 -8.24
N ALA A 27 4.89 -21.91 -9.49
CA ALA A 27 5.96 -21.46 -10.39
C ALA A 27 5.78 -19.99 -10.84
N HIS A 28 4.54 -19.50 -10.93
CA HIS A 28 4.25 -18.09 -11.28
C HIS A 28 4.55 -17.12 -10.12
N ALA A 29 4.51 -17.59 -8.88
CA ALA A 29 4.83 -16.79 -7.70
C ALA A 29 6.33 -16.48 -7.56
N SER A 30 7.21 -17.23 -8.21
CA SER A 30 8.68 -17.12 -8.05
C SER A 30 9.38 -16.20 -9.05
N GLY A 31 8.68 -15.64 -10.06
CA GLY A 31 9.30 -14.97 -11.21
C GLY A 31 9.06 -13.47 -11.37
N ASN A 32 8.17 -12.86 -10.60
CA ASN A 32 7.87 -11.45 -10.73
C ASN A 32 8.00 -10.77 -9.37
N HIS A 33 9.15 -10.12 -9.13
CA HIS A 33 9.37 -9.28 -7.95
C HIS A 33 8.48 -8.03 -8.04
N ASN A 34 7.20 -8.18 -7.77
CA ASN A 34 6.26 -7.06 -7.75
C ASN A 34 6.42 -6.16 -6.52
N GLY A 35 7.45 -6.41 -5.69
CA GLY A 35 7.74 -5.60 -4.49
C GLY A 35 6.65 -5.63 -3.41
N GLN A 36 5.72 -6.60 -3.47
CA GLN A 36 4.62 -6.77 -2.50
C GLN A 36 4.46 -8.24 -2.06
N ASN A 37 5.58 -8.97 -1.97
CA ASN A 37 5.58 -10.38 -1.63
C ASN A 37 5.82 -10.58 -0.13
N THR A 38 4.78 -10.90 0.64
CA THR A 38 4.89 -11.22 2.09
C THR A 38 5.71 -12.48 2.39
N LEU A 39 5.97 -13.32 1.38
CA LEU A 39 6.78 -14.54 1.52
C LEU A 39 8.25 -14.32 1.16
N ASP A 40 8.64 -13.08 0.83
CA ASP A 40 10.03 -12.69 0.56
C ASP A 40 10.41 -11.50 1.47
N PRO A 41 10.60 -11.74 2.78
CA PRO A 41 10.88 -10.70 3.75
C PRO A 41 12.21 -10.00 3.48
N LYS A 42 12.23 -8.68 3.56
CA LYS A 42 13.39 -7.81 3.32
C LYS A 42 13.75 -6.94 4.53
N GLY A 43 13.17 -7.24 5.68
CA GLY A 43 13.46 -6.58 6.94
C GLY A 43 13.10 -7.43 8.15
N PRO A 44 13.63 -7.07 9.35
CA PRO A 44 13.53 -7.90 10.55
C PRO A 44 12.10 -8.20 10.99
N ALA A 45 11.18 -7.23 10.86
CA ALA A 45 9.78 -7.42 11.25
C ALA A 45 9.05 -8.40 10.32
N ALA A 46 9.22 -8.24 9.00
CA ALA A 46 8.67 -9.18 8.02
C ALA A 46 9.25 -10.59 8.19
N GLN A 47 10.56 -10.70 8.50
CA GLN A 47 11.21 -11.98 8.76
C GLN A 47 10.61 -12.71 9.99
N LYS A 48 10.30 -11.98 11.07
CA LYS A 48 9.63 -12.56 12.25
C LYS A 48 8.25 -13.10 11.90
N ILE A 49 7.46 -12.35 11.12
CA ILE A 49 6.13 -12.75 10.66
C ILE A 49 6.24 -14.00 9.77
N TYR A 50 7.20 -14.02 8.85
CA TYR A 50 7.45 -15.18 7.98
C TYR A 50 7.83 -16.44 8.76
N ASN A 51 8.72 -16.31 9.75
CA ASN A 51 9.14 -17.42 10.60
C ASN A 51 7.98 -18.01 11.43
N LEU A 52 7.03 -17.19 11.84
CA LEU A 52 5.80 -17.65 12.50
C LEU A 52 4.84 -18.29 11.49
N PHE A 53 4.73 -17.75 10.28
CA PHE A 53 3.81 -18.21 9.24
C PHE A 53 4.13 -19.63 8.77
N LEU A 54 5.41 -19.96 8.53
CA LEU A 54 5.81 -21.25 7.95
C LEU A 54 5.33 -22.47 8.75
N PRO A 55 5.57 -22.61 10.07
CA PRO A 55 5.09 -23.75 10.83
C PRO A 55 3.56 -23.81 10.93
N VAL A 56 2.90 -22.64 11.05
CA VAL A 56 1.43 -22.57 11.05
C VAL A 56 0.87 -23.02 9.70
N PHE A 57 1.46 -22.58 8.61
CA PHE A 57 1.08 -23.03 7.26
C PHE A 57 1.30 -24.53 7.07
N GLY A 58 2.43 -25.07 7.57
CA GLY A 58 2.70 -26.51 7.52
C GLY A 58 1.63 -27.33 8.24
N ILE A 59 1.23 -26.92 9.43
CA ILE A 59 0.15 -27.57 10.20
C ILE A 59 -1.19 -27.45 9.44
N ALA A 60 -1.53 -26.26 8.95
CA ALA A 60 -2.76 -26.04 8.20
C ALA A 60 -2.81 -26.86 6.90
N ALA A 61 -1.70 -26.95 6.17
CA ALA A 61 -1.59 -27.77 4.96
C ALA A 61 -1.76 -29.26 5.27
N PHE A 62 -1.13 -29.75 6.35
CA PHE A 62 -1.31 -31.13 6.77
C PHE A 62 -2.78 -31.46 7.10
N VAL A 63 -3.43 -30.63 7.90
CA VAL A 63 -4.85 -30.79 8.25
C VAL A 63 -5.72 -30.69 7.00
N GLY A 64 -5.46 -29.73 6.12
CA GLY A 64 -6.18 -29.58 4.85
C GLY A 64 -6.08 -30.80 3.96
N ILE A 65 -4.86 -31.34 3.76
CA ILE A 65 -4.64 -32.57 2.98
C ILE A 65 -5.37 -33.76 3.61
N LEU A 66 -5.31 -33.89 4.94
CA LEU A 66 -5.98 -34.95 5.67
C LEU A 66 -7.51 -34.91 5.47
N ILE A 67 -8.13 -33.76 5.69
CA ILE A 67 -9.58 -33.59 5.60
C ILE A 67 -10.07 -33.75 4.15
N VAL A 68 -9.43 -33.07 3.19
CA VAL A 68 -9.79 -33.18 1.77
C VAL A 68 -9.59 -34.60 1.27
N GLY A 69 -8.45 -35.24 1.64
CA GLY A 69 -8.16 -36.62 1.28
C GLY A 69 -9.19 -37.61 1.87
N ALA A 70 -9.54 -37.44 3.14
CA ALA A 70 -10.58 -38.26 3.79
C ALA A 70 -11.95 -38.07 3.11
N THR A 71 -12.32 -36.81 2.79
CA THR A 71 -13.58 -36.49 2.12
C THR A 71 -13.66 -37.14 0.73
N VAL A 72 -12.59 -37.03 -0.07
CA VAL A 72 -12.51 -37.65 -1.39
C VAL A 72 -12.55 -39.18 -1.29
N TYR A 73 -11.80 -39.75 -0.31
CA TYR A 73 -11.84 -41.19 -0.05
C TYR A 73 -13.26 -41.66 0.27
N ILE A 74 -13.95 -41.01 1.19
CA ILE A 74 -15.33 -41.34 1.59
C ILE A 74 -16.27 -41.23 0.39
N ALA A 75 -16.22 -40.13 -0.37
CA ALA A 75 -17.07 -39.91 -1.55
C ALA A 75 -16.88 -41.01 -2.62
N ILE A 76 -15.65 -41.47 -2.84
CA ILE A 76 -15.37 -42.55 -3.81
C ILE A 76 -15.74 -43.92 -3.24
N ARG A 77 -15.39 -44.20 -1.99
CA ARG A 77 -15.51 -45.51 -1.36
C ARG A 77 -16.97 -45.85 -1.06
N TYR A 78 -17.75 -44.90 -0.57
CA TYR A 78 -19.13 -45.08 -0.09
C TYR A 78 -20.17 -44.53 -1.06
N ARG A 79 -19.83 -44.18 -2.28
CA ARG A 79 -20.78 -43.74 -3.31
C ARG A 79 -21.87 -44.80 -3.52
N TYR A 80 -23.10 -44.36 -3.76
CA TYR A 80 -24.21 -45.23 -4.09
C TYR A 80 -23.90 -46.10 -5.31
N ARG A 81 -24.23 -47.39 -5.21
CA ARG A 81 -24.15 -48.38 -6.31
C ARG A 81 -25.38 -49.25 -6.24
N PRO A 82 -26.19 -49.35 -7.33
CA PRO A 82 -27.36 -50.21 -7.36
C PRO A 82 -27.00 -51.64 -6.96
N GLY A 83 -27.84 -52.26 -6.12
CA GLY A 83 -27.66 -53.63 -5.64
C GLY A 83 -26.56 -53.83 -4.60
N LYS A 84 -25.91 -52.73 -4.09
CA LYS A 84 -24.89 -52.83 -3.06
C LYS A 84 -25.08 -51.74 -2.00
N ASN A 85 -25.17 -52.16 -0.72
CA ASN A 85 -25.34 -51.28 0.42
C ASN A 85 -26.65 -50.46 0.40
N GLU A 86 -27.78 -51.06 -0.02
CA GLU A 86 -29.08 -50.39 -0.06
C GLU A 86 -29.59 -50.02 1.34
N ASN A 87 -29.20 -50.79 2.34
CA ASN A 87 -29.51 -50.53 3.77
C ASN A 87 -28.19 -50.46 4.58
N PRO A 88 -27.50 -49.29 4.60
CA PRO A 88 -26.26 -49.15 5.36
C PRO A 88 -26.55 -49.27 6.86
N LYS A 89 -25.63 -49.92 7.61
CA LYS A 89 -25.70 -49.99 9.05
C LYS A 89 -25.72 -48.62 9.68
N GLN A 90 -26.73 -48.32 10.48
CA GLN A 90 -26.84 -47.08 11.22
C GLN A 90 -25.87 -47.08 12.40
N ILE A 91 -24.98 -46.11 12.48
CA ILE A 91 -23.98 -45.93 13.53
C ILE A 91 -24.27 -44.61 14.24
N HIS A 92 -24.49 -44.64 15.55
CA HIS A 92 -24.84 -43.50 16.39
C HIS A 92 -23.58 -42.95 17.05
N GLY A 93 -22.69 -42.27 16.33
CA GLY A 93 -21.54 -41.59 16.88
C GLY A 93 -20.45 -42.50 17.54
N ASN A 94 -19.34 -41.88 17.96
CA ASN A 94 -18.30 -42.49 18.77
C ASN A 94 -17.71 -41.44 19.69
N THR A 95 -18.10 -41.41 20.94
CA THR A 95 -17.72 -40.40 21.93
C THR A 95 -16.18 -40.24 22.06
N LYS A 96 -15.42 -41.31 21.94
CA LYS A 96 -13.96 -41.24 22.04
C LYS A 96 -13.34 -40.51 20.84
N LEU A 97 -13.87 -40.76 19.64
CA LEU A 97 -13.44 -40.00 18.44
C LEU A 97 -13.89 -38.55 18.52
N GLU A 98 -15.10 -38.28 19.00
CA GLU A 98 -15.62 -36.92 19.15
C GLU A 98 -14.79 -36.09 20.12
N ILE A 99 -14.44 -36.65 21.29
CA ILE A 99 -13.51 -36.01 22.22
C ILE A 99 -12.12 -35.81 21.55
N GLY A 100 -11.60 -36.81 20.83
CA GLY A 100 -10.31 -36.74 20.19
C GLY A 100 -10.20 -35.60 19.17
N TRP A 101 -11.16 -35.48 18.24
CA TRP A 101 -11.11 -34.42 17.22
C TRP A 101 -11.54 -33.04 17.74
N THR A 102 -12.04 -32.94 18.97
CA THR A 102 -12.30 -31.66 19.65
C THR A 102 -11.07 -31.19 20.42
N ILE A 103 -10.46 -32.09 21.21
CA ILE A 103 -9.33 -31.71 22.08
C ILE A 103 -8.05 -31.51 21.29
N LEU A 104 -7.74 -32.38 20.30
CA LEU A 104 -6.48 -32.30 19.56
C LEU A 104 -6.31 -30.96 18.80
N PRO A 105 -7.27 -30.47 18.02
CA PRO A 105 -7.16 -29.13 17.42
C PRO A 105 -7.05 -28.01 18.45
N ALA A 106 -7.77 -28.09 19.58
CA ALA A 106 -7.67 -27.09 20.64
C ALA A 106 -6.24 -27.03 21.22
N LEU A 107 -5.61 -28.17 21.45
CA LEU A 107 -4.20 -28.23 21.90
C LEU A 107 -3.24 -27.68 20.85
N ILE A 108 -3.42 -27.98 19.57
CA ILE A 108 -2.62 -27.42 18.49
C ILE A 108 -2.73 -25.90 18.48
N LEU A 109 -3.94 -25.35 18.57
CA LEU A 109 -4.16 -23.90 18.63
C LEU A 109 -3.52 -23.26 19.86
N ALA A 110 -3.60 -23.91 21.03
CA ALA A 110 -2.95 -23.44 22.25
C ALA A 110 -1.41 -23.37 22.09
N VAL A 111 -0.82 -24.37 21.44
CA VAL A 111 0.64 -24.36 21.14
C VAL A 111 1.01 -23.23 20.17
N ILE A 112 0.21 -23.01 19.13
CA ILE A 112 0.43 -21.91 18.15
C ILE A 112 0.24 -20.53 18.81
N ALA A 113 -0.70 -20.41 19.75
CA ALA A 113 -0.97 -19.14 20.41
C ALA A 113 0.25 -18.56 21.15
N VAL A 114 1.10 -19.41 21.74
CA VAL A 114 2.27 -18.95 22.49
C VAL A 114 3.26 -18.15 21.63
N PRO A 115 3.82 -18.67 20.51
CA PRO A 115 4.70 -17.88 19.65
C PRO A 115 3.96 -16.72 18.96
N THR A 116 2.66 -16.86 18.68
CA THR A 116 1.87 -15.77 18.09
C THR A 116 1.81 -14.57 19.03
N VAL A 117 1.42 -14.77 20.28
CA VAL A 117 1.34 -13.71 21.30
C VAL A 117 2.73 -13.11 21.55
N SER A 118 3.76 -13.94 21.66
CA SER A 118 5.15 -13.46 21.80
C SER A 118 5.57 -12.57 20.63
N THR A 119 5.26 -12.95 19.39
CA THR A 119 5.60 -12.16 18.19
C THR A 119 4.84 -10.83 18.15
N ILE A 120 3.55 -10.81 18.54
CA ILE A 120 2.75 -9.59 18.63
C ILE A 120 3.41 -8.57 19.57
N PHE A 121 3.79 -9.00 20.79
CA PHE A 121 4.46 -8.12 21.75
C PHE A 121 5.85 -7.70 21.27
N ASP A 122 6.55 -8.56 20.55
CA ASP A 122 7.88 -8.27 20.03
C ASP A 122 7.84 -7.21 18.92
N LEU A 123 6.84 -7.29 18.03
CA LEU A 123 6.61 -6.31 16.96
C LEU A 123 6.05 -4.96 17.50
N ALA A 124 5.45 -4.97 18.69
CA ALA A 124 4.93 -3.78 19.35
C ALA A 124 5.96 -3.05 20.21
N LYS A 125 7.18 -3.57 20.34
CA LYS A 125 8.25 -2.91 21.13
C LYS A 125 8.71 -1.63 20.46
N ASP A 126 8.88 -0.58 21.28
CA ASP A 126 9.49 0.67 20.81
C ASP A 126 10.90 0.39 20.30
N PRO A 127 11.24 0.85 19.07
CA PRO A 127 12.57 0.63 18.48
C PRO A 127 13.70 1.42 19.18
N GLY A 128 13.36 2.30 20.13
CA GLY A 128 14.31 3.06 20.91
C GLY A 128 14.74 4.40 20.26
N PRO A 129 15.60 5.15 20.97
CA PRO A 129 15.91 6.54 20.61
C PRO A 129 16.79 6.69 19.36
N THR A 130 17.39 5.61 18.88
CA THR A 130 18.23 5.63 17.66
C THR A 130 17.41 5.47 16.38
N ALA A 131 16.11 5.16 16.51
CA ALA A 131 15.22 5.04 15.36
C ALA A 131 15.07 6.38 14.63
N LEU A 132 14.83 6.30 13.31
CA LEU A 132 14.39 7.47 12.54
C LEU A 132 12.90 7.70 12.83
N ASN A 133 12.52 8.91 13.24
CA ASN A 133 11.12 9.26 13.41
C ASN A 133 10.52 9.77 12.10
N VAL A 134 9.41 9.20 11.67
CA VAL A 134 8.64 9.65 10.52
C VAL A 134 7.16 9.69 10.88
N VAL A 135 6.51 10.82 10.59
CA VAL A 135 5.06 10.94 10.68
C VAL A 135 4.48 10.67 9.30
N VAL A 136 3.58 9.70 9.23
CA VAL A 136 2.88 9.29 8.01
C VAL A 136 1.43 9.69 8.11
N GLU A 137 1.01 10.57 7.24
CA GLU A 137 -0.37 11.03 7.18
C GLU A 137 -1.06 10.46 5.93
N GLY A 138 -2.14 9.70 6.17
CA GLY A 138 -3.01 9.19 5.10
C GLY A 138 -4.04 10.24 4.71
N LYS A 139 -4.01 10.66 3.46
CA LYS A 139 -4.98 11.62 2.85
C LYS A 139 -5.70 10.96 1.68
N GLN A 140 -6.87 11.41 1.31
CA GLN A 140 -7.59 10.86 0.15
C GLN A 140 -7.06 11.49 -1.15
N TRP A 141 -6.25 10.80 -1.98
CA TRP A 141 -5.76 9.40 -1.87
C TRP A 141 -4.26 9.37 -2.14
N TRP A 142 -3.49 9.90 -1.21
CA TRP A 142 -2.05 10.00 -1.26
C TRP A 142 -1.45 9.97 0.16
N TRP A 143 -0.13 9.78 0.28
CA TRP A 143 0.56 9.69 1.54
C TRP A 143 1.53 10.85 1.72
N GLN A 144 1.42 11.56 2.84
CA GLN A 144 2.43 12.53 3.27
C GLN A 144 3.40 11.87 4.23
N PHE A 145 4.68 12.12 4.04
CA PHE A 145 5.77 11.67 4.90
C PHE A 145 6.51 12.89 5.44
N SER A 146 6.48 13.07 6.76
CA SER A 146 7.14 14.15 7.45
C SER A 146 8.23 13.60 8.34
N TYR A 147 9.42 14.17 8.26
CA TYR A 147 10.62 13.84 9.05
C TYR A 147 10.89 14.99 10.02
N PRO A 148 10.33 14.96 11.25
CA PRO A 148 10.39 16.11 12.16
C PRO A 148 11.81 16.54 12.50
N ASP A 149 12.71 15.57 12.76
CA ASP A 149 14.09 15.82 13.13
C ASP A 149 14.92 16.40 11.97
N GLN A 150 14.60 16.03 10.73
CA GLN A 150 15.24 16.49 9.51
C GLN A 150 14.55 17.71 8.90
N LYS A 151 13.36 18.09 9.36
CA LYS A 151 12.52 19.17 8.78
C LYS A 151 12.21 18.97 7.31
N VAL A 152 11.99 17.74 6.87
CA VAL A 152 11.68 17.36 5.50
C VAL A 152 10.24 16.88 5.41
N VAL A 153 9.53 17.26 4.33
CA VAL A 153 8.18 16.76 4.01
C VAL A 153 8.14 16.34 2.54
N THR A 154 7.79 15.08 2.30
CA THR A 154 7.62 14.54 0.96
C THR A 154 6.29 13.82 0.80
N ALA A 155 6.00 13.31 -0.40
CA ALA A 155 4.75 12.61 -0.70
C ALA A 155 4.99 11.38 -1.57
N ASP A 156 4.25 10.31 -1.26
CA ASP A 156 4.18 9.03 -1.97
C ASP A 156 5.51 8.24 -2.09
N GLU A 157 6.64 8.84 -1.74
CA GLU A 157 7.95 8.18 -1.64
C GLU A 157 8.53 8.40 -0.24
N LEU A 158 8.57 7.33 0.56
CA LEU A 158 9.17 7.30 1.90
C LEU A 158 10.63 6.86 1.77
N VAL A 159 11.57 7.78 1.99
CA VAL A 159 13.00 7.48 1.90
C VAL A 159 13.55 7.13 3.29
N ILE A 160 14.23 5.99 3.41
CA ILE A 160 14.77 5.50 4.68
C ILE A 160 16.23 5.03 4.53
N PRO A 161 17.05 5.10 5.58
CA PRO A 161 18.36 4.46 5.58
C PRO A 161 18.23 2.95 5.81
N THR A 162 19.09 2.14 5.20
CA THR A 162 19.18 0.69 5.48
C THR A 162 19.78 0.41 6.84
N GLY A 163 19.35 -0.69 7.47
CA GLY A 163 19.87 -1.19 8.75
C GLY A 163 19.65 -0.23 9.92
N ARG A 164 18.66 0.65 9.83
CA ARG A 164 18.21 1.52 10.92
C ARG A 164 16.70 1.41 11.06
N PRO A 165 16.20 1.12 12.27
CA PRO A 165 14.77 1.12 12.53
C PRO A 165 14.15 2.49 12.25
N VAL A 166 12.98 2.48 11.62
CA VAL A 166 12.16 3.66 11.36
C VAL A 166 10.88 3.53 12.16
N LYS A 167 10.67 4.42 13.11
CA LYS A 167 9.43 4.55 13.88
C LYS A 167 8.45 5.39 13.06
N VAL A 168 7.45 4.74 12.54
CA VAL A 168 6.42 5.34 11.69
C VAL A 168 5.21 5.67 12.56
N HIS A 169 5.00 6.94 12.84
CA HIS A 169 3.78 7.45 13.48
C HIS A 169 2.69 7.63 12.43
N LEU A 170 1.53 7.06 12.67
CA LEU A 170 0.43 6.95 11.70
C LEU A 170 -0.73 7.85 12.11
N THR A 171 -1.08 8.80 11.26
CA THR A 171 -2.22 9.69 11.49
C THR A 171 -3.02 9.91 10.21
N ALA A 172 -4.34 10.04 10.34
CA ALA A 172 -5.22 10.48 9.26
C ALA A 172 -5.64 11.96 9.45
N CYS A 173 -4.97 12.68 10.34
CA CYS A 173 -5.28 14.06 10.70
C CYS A 173 -4.13 14.99 10.27
N ASP A 174 -4.48 16.10 9.65
CA ASP A 174 -3.54 17.13 9.18
C ASP A 174 -2.82 17.92 10.32
N GLY A 175 -2.92 17.47 11.56
CA GLY A 175 -2.33 18.15 12.71
C GLY A 175 -3.00 19.47 13.11
N THR A 176 -3.98 19.96 12.36
CA THR A 176 -4.69 21.22 12.67
C THR A 176 -5.83 21.03 13.66
N GLY A 177 -6.10 19.81 14.09
CA GLY A 177 -7.04 19.49 15.19
C GLY A 177 -8.51 19.71 14.88
N THR A 178 -8.87 20.11 13.68
CA THR A 178 -10.28 20.23 13.27
C THR A 178 -10.76 18.91 12.72
N ALA A 179 -11.62 18.24 13.46
CA ALA A 179 -12.22 16.93 13.14
C ALA A 179 -12.90 16.81 11.76
N LYS A 180 -12.95 17.90 10.99
CA LYS A 180 -13.59 17.93 9.66
C LYS A 180 -12.72 17.39 8.53
N THR A 181 -11.41 17.31 8.70
CA THR A 181 -10.45 16.81 7.69
C THR A 181 -9.96 15.39 7.98
N CYS A 182 -10.27 14.84 9.16
CA CYS A 182 -9.88 13.51 9.62
C CYS A 182 -11.03 12.51 9.50
N ASN A 183 -11.53 12.26 8.31
CA ASN A 183 -12.81 11.55 8.18
C ASN A 183 -12.68 10.12 7.66
N VAL A 184 -11.48 9.68 7.25
CA VAL A 184 -11.34 8.41 6.53
C VAL A 184 -10.21 7.59 7.13
N ILE A 185 -10.52 6.34 7.44
CA ILE A 185 -9.52 5.35 7.85
C ILE A 185 -8.66 4.92 6.66
N HIS A 186 -7.37 4.71 6.90
CA HIS A 186 -6.43 4.10 5.97
C HIS A 186 -5.69 2.97 6.67
N SER A 187 -4.85 2.20 5.96
CA SER A 187 -3.92 1.26 6.58
C SER A 187 -2.60 1.29 5.83
N PHE A 188 -1.52 1.55 6.56
CA PHE A 188 -0.16 1.58 6.04
C PHE A 188 0.38 0.15 5.95
N TRP A 189 0.82 -0.27 4.77
CA TRP A 189 1.35 -1.61 4.56
C TRP A 189 2.46 -1.66 3.53
N VAL A 190 3.60 -2.19 3.94
CA VAL A 190 4.74 -2.52 3.08
C VAL A 190 5.03 -4.01 3.27
N PRO A 191 4.47 -4.88 2.42
CA PRO A 191 4.45 -6.35 2.64
C PRO A 191 5.80 -7.00 2.91
N GLU A 192 6.86 -6.50 2.25
CA GLU A 192 8.22 -7.04 2.39
C GLU A 192 8.95 -6.54 3.65
N LEU A 193 8.45 -5.48 4.32
CA LEU A 193 9.11 -4.89 5.47
C LEU A 193 8.38 -5.15 6.80
N ASN A 194 7.05 -5.16 6.82
CA ASN A 194 6.26 -5.43 8.03
C ASN A 194 4.80 -5.82 7.68
N GLY A 195 4.04 -6.19 8.71
CA GLY A 195 2.57 -6.28 8.69
C GLY A 195 1.91 -4.92 8.51
N LYS A 196 0.62 -4.93 8.15
CA LYS A 196 -0.18 -3.69 8.04
C LYS A 196 -0.53 -3.10 9.40
N LYS A 197 -0.68 -1.76 9.43
CA LYS A 197 -1.10 -1.01 10.61
C LYS A 197 -2.09 0.07 10.21
N ASP A 198 -3.25 0.09 10.89
CA ASP A 198 -4.32 1.01 10.57
C ASP A 198 -3.99 2.45 10.99
N VAL A 199 -4.41 3.38 10.14
CA VAL A 199 -4.32 4.82 10.28
C VAL A 199 -5.71 5.33 10.60
N VAL A 200 -6.04 5.39 11.90
CA VAL A 200 -7.38 5.66 12.37
C VAL A 200 -7.51 7.13 12.77
N PRO A 201 -8.49 7.88 12.21
CA PRO A 201 -8.72 9.26 12.60
C PRO A 201 -8.88 9.43 14.12
N GLY A 202 -8.15 10.39 14.69
CA GLY A 202 -8.19 10.67 16.12
C GLY A 202 -7.47 9.66 17.02
N HIS A 203 -6.77 8.68 16.46
CA HIS A 203 -5.93 7.73 17.17
C HIS A 203 -4.47 7.84 16.74
N ASP A 204 -3.57 7.90 17.70
CA ASP A 204 -2.14 7.84 17.44
C ASP A 204 -1.68 6.38 17.43
N ASN A 205 -1.42 5.87 16.24
CA ASN A 205 -0.87 4.55 16.01
C ASN A 205 0.59 4.65 15.54
N TRP A 206 1.36 3.60 15.74
CA TRP A 206 2.71 3.53 15.19
C TRP A 206 3.09 2.10 14.82
N THR A 207 4.08 1.98 13.96
CA THR A 207 4.72 0.71 13.58
C THR A 207 6.21 0.94 13.32
N THR A 208 6.99 -0.12 13.29
CA THR A 208 8.41 -0.05 12.95
C THR A 208 8.64 -0.75 11.62
N ILE A 209 9.32 -0.08 10.69
CA ILE A 209 9.85 -0.70 9.48
C ILE A 209 11.37 -0.57 9.46
N GLU A 210 12.03 -1.52 8.82
CA GLU A 210 13.46 -1.52 8.57
C GLU A 210 13.73 -2.29 7.29
N ALA A 211 14.64 -1.79 6.45
CA ALA A 211 15.08 -2.49 5.24
C ALA A 211 16.52 -2.96 5.43
N ASP A 212 16.77 -4.24 5.17
CA ASP A 212 18.11 -4.83 5.29
C ASP A 212 19.05 -4.36 4.18
N ASN A 213 18.51 -4.09 2.98
CA ASN A 213 19.27 -3.73 1.79
C ASN A 213 18.71 -2.49 1.09
N PRO A 214 19.55 -1.72 0.37
CA PRO A 214 19.07 -0.68 -0.53
C PRO A 214 18.13 -1.25 -1.58
N GLY A 215 17.06 -0.48 -1.91
CA GLY A 215 16.07 -0.91 -2.88
C GLY A 215 14.76 -0.13 -2.78
N THR A 216 13.82 -0.49 -3.64
CA THR A 216 12.47 0.08 -3.64
C THR A 216 11.47 -1.00 -3.24
N TYR A 217 10.75 -0.76 -2.16
CA TYR A 217 9.74 -1.65 -1.60
C TYR A 217 8.37 -1.00 -1.78
N LEU A 218 7.43 -1.74 -2.35
CA LEU A 218 6.11 -1.20 -2.66
C LEU A 218 5.19 -1.26 -1.44
N GLY A 219 4.50 -0.15 -1.21
CA GLY A 219 3.47 -0.02 -0.20
C GLY A 219 2.12 0.34 -0.79
N GLN A 220 1.06 0.09 -0.03
CA GLN A 220 -0.31 0.39 -0.44
C GLN A 220 -1.20 0.66 0.77
N CYS A 221 -2.30 1.36 0.55
CA CYS A 221 -3.39 1.43 1.49
C CYS A 221 -4.08 0.07 1.59
N ALA A 222 -4.22 -0.46 2.81
CA ALA A 222 -4.79 -1.77 3.07
C ALA A 222 -6.12 -1.72 3.85
N GLU A 223 -6.76 -0.52 3.93
CA GLU A 223 -8.09 -0.31 4.48
C GLU A 223 -8.91 0.58 3.55
N TYR A 224 -10.18 0.23 3.31
CA TYR A 224 -11.01 0.94 2.33
C TYR A 224 -11.21 2.40 2.73
N CYS A 225 -10.71 3.31 1.89
CA CYS A 225 -10.67 4.74 2.14
C CYS A 225 -11.42 5.58 1.07
N GLY A 226 -12.28 4.97 0.27
CA GLY A 226 -13.09 5.65 -0.73
C GLY A 226 -12.72 5.31 -2.18
N LEU A 227 -13.11 6.21 -3.10
CA LEU A 227 -13.13 5.96 -4.55
C LEU A 227 -11.79 5.50 -5.14
N SER A 228 -10.68 6.09 -4.74
CA SER A 228 -9.35 5.74 -5.26
C SER A 228 -8.51 4.90 -4.28
N HIS A 229 -9.15 4.14 -3.38
CA HIS A 229 -8.48 3.23 -2.47
C HIS A 229 -7.46 2.31 -3.17
N ALA A 230 -7.83 1.69 -4.27
CA ALA A 230 -6.95 0.78 -5.03
C ALA A 230 -5.74 1.48 -5.69
N ASN A 231 -5.82 2.80 -5.85
CA ASN A 231 -4.75 3.61 -6.43
C ASN A 231 -3.87 4.30 -5.38
N MET A 232 -4.26 4.26 -4.10
CA MET A 232 -3.52 4.87 -3.00
C MET A 232 -2.31 4.00 -2.62
N ARG A 233 -1.25 4.13 -3.40
CA ARG A 233 0.01 3.39 -3.27
C ARG A 233 1.11 4.34 -2.81
N PHE A 234 2.26 3.77 -2.46
CA PHE A 234 3.48 4.52 -2.15
C PHE A 234 4.70 3.62 -2.33
N ARG A 235 5.89 4.19 -2.20
CA ARG A 235 7.16 3.46 -2.24
C ARG A 235 7.98 3.77 -1.01
N VAL A 236 8.64 2.74 -0.49
CA VAL A 236 9.73 2.91 0.47
C VAL A 236 11.03 2.76 -0.31
N ILE A 237 11.84 3.82 -0.33
CA ILE A 237 13.14 3.86 -1.01
C ILE A 237 14.21 3.76 0.07
N ALA A 238 14.77 2.57 0.24
CA ALA A 238 15.88 2.35 1.16
C ALA A 238 17.19 2.71 0.49
N LYS A 239 17.96 3.58 1.12
CA LYS A 239 19.26 4.07 0.67
C LYS A 239 20.36 3.64 1.65
N SER A 240 21.62 3.68 1.21
CA SER A 240 22.74 3.64 2.15
C SER A 240 22.66 4.78 3.15
N LYS A 241 23.38 4.70 4.27
CA LYS A 241 23.39 5.78 5.27
C LYS A 241 23.85 7.11 4.70
N ASP A 242 24.88 7.05 3.84
CA ASP A 242 25.46 8.24 3.23
C ASP A 242 24.54 8.83 2.16
N ASP A 243 23.93 8.01 1.30
CA ASP A 243 22.96 8.45 0.31
C ASP A 243 21.67 9.00 0.96
N PHE A 244 21.30 8.48 2.12
CA PHE A 244 20.18 9.02 2.89
C PHE A 244 20.52 10.40 3.47
N ALA A 245 21.72 10.57 4.00
CA ALA A 245 22.17 11.87 4.51
C ALA A 245 22.22 12.92 3.38
N GLN A 246 22.79 12.56 2.23
CA GLN A 246 22.80 13.43 1.05
C GLN A 246 21.38 13.80 0.61
N TRP A 247 20.46 12.82 0.57
CA TRP A 247 19.05 13.06 0.22
C TRP A 247 18.37 14.05 1.21
N VAL A 248 18.67 13.94 2.52
CA VAL A 248 18.16 14.89 3.51
C VAL A 248 18.68 16.29 3.24
N ASP A 249 19.99 16.43 2.98
CA ASP A 249 20.61 17.73 2.69
C ASP A 249 20.00 18.37 1.42
N GLU A 250 19.73 17.56 0.39
CA GLU A 250 19.07 18.02 -0.85
C GLU A 250 17.62 18.48 -0.59
N GLN A 251 16.87 17.73 0.23
CA GLN A 251 15.47 18.06 0.56
C GLN A 251 15.32 19.26 1.51
N GLN A 252 16.38 19.64 2.23
CA GLN A 252 16.41 20.83 3.08
C GLN A 252 16.70 22.12 2.31
N GLN A 253 17.12 22.01 1.08
CA GLN A 253 17.33 23.17 0.21
C GLN A 253 16.00 23.68 -0.32
N GLY A 254 15.95 24.95 -0.70
CA GLY A 254 14.80 25.50 -1.44
C GLY A 254 14.71 24.89 -2.84
N PRO A 255 13.62 25.15 -3.57
CA PRO A 255 13.46 24.66 -4.94
C PRO A 255 14.57 25.19 -5.84
N ALA A 256 15.05 24.34 -6.76
CA ALA A 256 16.12 24.71 -7.70
C ALA A 256 15.73 25.93 -8.57
N VAL A 257 14.44 26.08 -8.87
CA VAL A 257 13.87 27.24 -9.57
C VAL A 257 12.81 27.88 -8.67
N PRO A 258 13.00 29.15 -8.26
CA PRO A 258 12.06 29.80 -7.34
C PRO A 258 10.70 30.02 -7.99
N LEU A 259 9.65 29.90 -7.19
CA LEU A 259 8.29 30.21 -7.60
C LEU A 259 8.08 31.74 -7.73
N LEU A 260 8.61 32.49 -6.76
CA LEU A 260 8.50 33.94 -6.70
C LEU A 260 9.90 34.57 -6.87
N GLY A 261 9.93 35.71 -7.59
CA GLY A 261 11.11 36.57 -7.67
C GLY A 261 11.35 37.35 -6.38
N ALA A 262 12.46 38.09 -6.33
CA ALA A 262 12.82 38.92 -5.18
C ALA A 262 11.80 40.04 -4.87
N ASP A 263 10.96 40.42 -5.85
CA ASP A 263 9.86 41.38 -5.72
C ASP A 263 8.55 40.76 -5.21
N GLY A 264 8.54 39.47 -4.91
CA GLY A 264 7.38 38.73 -4.46
C GLY A 264 6.35 38.40 -5.55
N LYS A 265 6.69 38.60 -6.83
CA LYS A 265 5.83 38.24 -7.97
C LYS A 265 6.30 36.92 -8.58
N PRO A 266 5.43 36.22 -9.36
CA PRO A 266 5.85 35.03 -10.10
C PRO A 266 7.12 35.30 -10.93
N ALA A 267 8.07 34.38 -10.85
CA ALA A 267 9.39 34.55 -11.46
C ALA A 267 9.40 34.35 -12.99
N GLY A 268 8.32 33.85 -13.56
CA GLY A 268 8.14 33.61 -14.99
C GLY A 268 6.73 33.22 -15.36
N ASP A 269 6.48 32.96 -16.65
CA ASP A 269 5.14 32.67 -17.19
C ASP A 269 4.51 31.40 -16.57
N ALA A 270 5.27 30.33 -16.41
CA ALA A 270 4.80 29.08 -15.79
C ALA A 270 4.41 29.30 -14.32
N GLN A 271 5.21 30.07 -13.58
CA GLN A 271 4.95 30.42 -12.19
C GLN A 271 3.70 31.32 -12.08
N ASP A 272 3.47 32.23 -13.03
CA ASP A 272 2.24 33.03 -13.07
C ASP A 272 1.00 32.17 -13.32
N LEU A 273 1.08 31.19 -14.22
CA LEU A 273 0.01 30.21 -14.40
C LEU A 273 -0.28 29.43 -13.11
N ILE A 274 0.74 29.03 -12.37
CA ILE A 274 0.63 28.27 -11.12
C ILE A 274 0.01 29.11 -9.99
N VAL A 275 0.47 30.37 -9.84
CA VAL A 275 0.08 31.23 -8.71
C VAL A 275 -1.23 31.96 -8.98
N ASN A 276 -1.33 32.65 -10.12
CA ASN A 276 -2.41 33.59 -10.39
C ASN A 276 -3.53 33.00 -11.25
N THR A 277 -3.20 32.18 -12.26
CA THR A 277 -4.20 31.71 -13.22
C THR A 277 -4.95 30.47 -12.72
N PHE A 278 -4.24 29.44 -12.29
CA PHE A 278 -4.83 28.17 -11.87
C PHE A 278 -4.82 27.94 -10.36
N ALA A 279 -4.20 28.85 -9.60
CA ALA A 279 -4.19 28.86 -8.14
C ALA A 279 -3.73 27.50 -7.52
N CYS A 280 -2.72 26.86 -8.10
CA CYS A 280 -2.20 25.58 -7.66
C CYS A 280 -1.65 25.64 -6.21
N THR A 281 -1.13 26.82 -5.82
CA THR A 281 -0.64 27.13 -4.46
C THR A 281 -1.72 27.10 -3.39
N ASN A 282 -3.01 27.09 -3.74
CA ASN A 282 -4.08 26.88 -2.77
C ASN A 282 -4.11 25.44 -2.21
N CYS A 283 -3.52 24.48 -2.92
CA CYS A 283 -3.48 23.09 -2.52
C CYS A 283 -2.05 22.56 -2.35
N HIS A 284 -1.09 23.02 -3.13
CA HIS A 284 0.27 22.53 -3.16
C HIS A 284 1.27 23.51 -2.55
N ILE A 285 2.26 22.95 -1.85
CA ILE A 285 3.48 23.68 -1.47
C ILE A 285 4.49 23.50 -2.61
N LEU A 286 5.05 24.61 -3.11
CA LEU A 286 6.08 24.63 -4.14
C LEU A 286 7.36 25.34 -3.66
N ASP A 287 7.25 26.07 -2.56
CA ASP A 287 8.35 26.74 -1.85
C ASP A 287 7.89 27.12 -0.43
N ASP A 288 8.76 27.75 0.35
CA ASP A 288 8.47 28.14 1.74
C ASP A 288 7.38 29.26 1.86
N SER A 289 7.00 29.89 0.75
CA SER A 289 5.98 30.94 0.73
C SER A 289 4.55 30.41 0.74
N SER A 290 4.34 29.15 0.33
CA SER A 290 3.04 28.51 0.22
C SER A 290 2.73 27.70 1.50
N LYS A 291 1.54 27.94 2.08
CA LYS A 291 1.10 27.34 3.36
C LYS A 291 0.06 26.23 3.18
N ALA A 292 -0.30 25.89 1.95
CA ALA A 292 -1.34 24.91 1.70
C ALA A 292 -0.85 23.48 1.94
N ALA A 293 -1.68 22.65 2.58
CA ALA A 293 -1.38 21.26 2.90
C ALA A 293 -2.44 20.26 2.41
N TYR A 294 -3.28 20.68 1.43
CA TYR A 294 -4.33 19.82 0.88
C TYR A 294 -3.81 18.84 -0.15
N GLY A 295 -2.82 19.24 -0.94
CA GLY A 295 -2.14 18.45 -1.95
C GLY A 295 -0.69 18.14 -1.54
N PRO A 296 -0.02 17.25 -2.28
CA PRO A 296 1.40 16.94 -2.08
C PRO A 296 2.30 18.18 -2.13
N ASN A 297 3.35 18.17 -1.29
CA ASN A 297 4.45 19.12 -1.45
C ASN A 297 5.19 18.81 -2.77
N LEU A 298 5.33 19.81 -3.64
CA LEU A 298 5.93 19.71 -4.96
C LEU A 298 7.33 20.33 -5.05
N THR A 299 7.85 20.93 -3.96
CA THR A 299 9.14 21.64 -3.93
C THR A 299 10.29 20.83 -4.55
N HIS A 300 10.29 19.50 -4.33
CA HIS A 300 11.27 18.58 -4.89
C HIS A 300 10.60 17.49 -5.73
N LEU A 301 9.60 17.82 -6.53
CA LEU A 301 8.88 16.85 -7.34
C LEU A 301 9.79 16.08 -8.28
N ALA A 302 10.73 16.77 -8.95
CA ALA A 302 11.62 16.18 -9.93
C ALA A 302 12.69 15.24 -9.32
N SER A 303 12.83 15.19 -7.99
CA SER A 303 13.65 14.20 -7.31
C SER A 303 12.95 12.83 -7.16
N ARG A 304 11.65 12.75 -7.46
CA ARG A 304 10.85 11.52 -7.36
C ARG A 304 10.90 10.72 -8.66
N SER A 305 10.72 9.42 -8.54
CA SER A 305 10.62 8.51 -9.68
C SER A 305 9.20 8.39 -10.23
N THR A 306 8.21 8.67 -9.38
CA THR A 306 6.79 8.53 -9.68
C THR A 306 5.97 9.64 -9.04
N PHE A 307 4.73 9.75 -9.48
CA PHE A 307 3.72 10.64 -8.90
C PHE A 307 2.33 9.99 -8.91
N ALA A 308 1.30 10.72 -8.47
CA ALA A 308 -0.08 10.22 -8.40
C ALA A 308 -0.16 8.91 -7.61
N SER A 309 0.27 8.96 -6.34
CA SER A 309 0.32 7.81 -5.44
C SER A 309 1.14 6.63 -6.01
N GLY A 310 2.29 6.94 -6.62
CA GLY A 310 3.18 5.94 -7.20
C GLY A 310 2.63 5.21 -8.43
N SER A 311 1.51 5.67 -9.01
CA SER A 311 0.82 5.00 -10.11
C SER A 311 1.44 5.25 -11.47
N TYR A 312 2.07 6.42 -11.66
CA TYR A 312 2.64 6.81 -12.94
C TYR A 312 4.12 7.17 -12.81
N PRO A 313 4.98 6.77 -13.77
CA PRO A 313 6.34 7.29 -13.89
C PRO A 313 6.32 8.80 -14.07
N LEU A 314 7.24 9.53 -13.42
CA LEU A 314 7.39 10.95 -13.58
C LEU A 314 8.02 11.26 -14.94
N THR A 315 7.19 11.40 -15.94
CA THR A 315 7.57 11.80 -17.29
C THR A 315 6.82 13.05 -17.70
N ARG A 316 7.39 13.83 -18.62
CA ARG A 316 6.77 15.06 -19.14
C ARG A 316 5.34 14.81 -19.65
N ASP A 317 5.16 13.78 -20.48
CA ASP A 317 3.85 13.46 -21.08
C ASP A 317 2.79 13.05 -20.03
N ASN A 318 3.18 12.28 -19.04
CA ASN A 318 2.28 11.89 -17.95
C ASN A 318 1.91 13.10 -17.10
N LEU A 319 2.87 13.97 -16.82
CA LEU A 319 2.65 15.15 -16.00
C LEU A 319 1.74 16.16 -16.71
N ILE A 320 1.91 16.39 -18.03
CA ILE A 320 1.00 17.21 -18.82
C ILE A 320 -0.45 16.69 -18.73
N LYS A 321 -0.65 15.40 -18.95
CA LYS A 321 -1.99 14.77 -18.85
C LYS A 321 -2.60 14.94 -17.47
N TRP A 322 -1.78 14.74 -16.43
CA TRP A 322 -2.19 14.88 -15.05
C TRP A 322 -2.61 16.32 -14.71
N VAL A 323 -1.77 17.29 -15.05
CA VAL A 323 -2.04 18.70 -14.78
C VAL A 323 -3.31 19.15 -15.49
N MET A 324 -3.57 18.68 -16.71
CA MET A 324 -4.79 18.99 -17.45
C MET A 324 -6.05 18.34 -16.85
N ASN A 325 -5.98 17.04 -16.57
CA ASN A 325 -7.16 16.27 -16.14
C ASN A 325 -6.78 15.05 -15.28
N ALA A 326 -6.38 15.29 -14.03
CA ALA A 326 -6.04 14.23 -13.08
C ALA A 326 -7.17 13.20 -12.88
N PRO A 327 -8.47 13.58 -12.80
CA PRO A 327 -9.56 12.62 -12.66
C PRO A 327 -9.71 11.63 -13.82
N SER A 328 -9.20 11.96 -15.02
CA SER A 328 -9.21 11.03 -16.15
C SER A 328 -8.16 9.92 -16.02
N MET A 329 -7.12 10.15 -15.20
CA MET A 329 -6.05 9.19 -14.97
C MET A 329 -6.29 8.36 -13.71
N ILE A 330 -6.77 8.98 -12.63
CA ILE A 330 -7.16 8.32 -11.38
C ILE A 330 -8.51 8.89 -10.93
N PRO A 331 -9.52 8.05 -10.62
CA PRO A 331 -10.82 8.53 -10.15
C PRO A 331 -10.72 9.43 -8.91
N MET A 332 -11.37 10.59 -8.90
CA MET A 332 -11.36 11.55 -7.80
C MET A 332 -12.73 12.18 -7.59
N GLU A 333 -13.04 12.62 -6.36
CA GLU A 333 -14.29 13.29 -6.00
C GLU A 333 -14.14 14.83 -6.10
N SER A 334 -13.62 15.29 -7.21
CA SER A 334 -13.30 16.71 -7.42
C SER A 334 -14.27 17.46 -8.35
N GLN A 335 -15.34 16.80 -8.82
CA GLN A 335 -16.33 17.44 -9.69
C GLN A 335 -17.14 18.50 -8.95
N GLY A 336 -17.18 19.71 -9.51
CA GLY A 336 -17.92 20.85 -8.97
C GLY A 336 -17.42 21.31 -7.60
N CYS A 337 -16.21 20.98 -7.22
CA CYS A 337 -15.54 21.49 -6.02
C CYS A 337 -15.15 22.96 -6.16
N ARG A 338 -14.76 23.61 -5.08
CA ARG A 338 -14.32 25.01 -5.06
C ARG A 338 -12.88 25.14 -4.59
N LEU A 339 -12.13 26.03 -5.24
CA LEU A 339 -10.81 26.51 -4.85
C LEU A 339 -10.85 28.02 -4.62
N PRO A 340 -10.42 28.55 -3.47
CA PRO A 340 -9.96 27.82 -2.26
C PRO A 340 -11.08 26.99 -1.62
N PRO A 341 -10.75 26.05 -0.70
CA PRO A 341 -11.72 25.15 -0.08
C PRO A 341 -12.91 25.92 0.52
N GLY A 342 -14.10 25.57 0.08
CA GLY A 342 -15.37 26.15 0.51
C GLY A 342 -16.29 25.07 1.10
N GLU A 343 -17.62 25.25 0.96
CA GLU A 343 -18.61 24.29 1.46
C GLU A 343 -18.45 22.87 0.87
N LYS A 344 -17.92 22.78 -0.36
CA LYS A 344 -17.57 21.51 -1.01
C LYS A 344 -16.08 21.54 -1.40
N PRO A 345 -15.16 21.14 -0.50
CA PRO A 345 -13.74 21.07 -0.83
C PRO A 345 -13.47 20.01 -1.90
N CYS A 346 -12.39 20.22 -2.66
CA CYS A 346 -11.93 19.22 -3.63
C CYS A 346 -11.30 18.05 -2.91
N VAL A 347 -11.79 16.84 -3.17
CA VAL A 347 -11.15 15.59 -2.74
C VAL A 347 -10.40 15.01 -3.93
N GLY A 348 -9.08 15.17 -3.91
CA GLY A 348 -8.21 14.94 -5.05
C GLY A 348 -8.04 16.19 -5.94
N MET A 349 -7.15 16.09 -6.93
CA MET A 349 -6.87 17.15 -7.88
C MET A 349 -8.02 17.31 -8.88
N PRO A 350 -8.54 18.54 -9.13
CA PRO A 350 -9.63 18.75 -10.08
C PRO A 350 -9.15 18.64 -11.53
N SER A 351 -10.11 18.54 -12.47
CA SER A 351 -9.86 18.72 -13.89
C SER A 351 -9.81 20.22 -14.22
N PHE A 352 -8.85 20.61 -15.05
CA PHE A 352 -8.75 21.97 -15.59
C PHE A 352 -9.17 22.06 -17.08
N THR A 353 -9.71 20.96 -17.65
CA THR A 353 -10.22 20.92 -19.03
C THR A 353 -11.70 20.60 -19.07
N GLU A 354 -12.16 19.68 -18.22
CA GLU A 354 -13.56 19.25 -18.13
C GLU A 354 -14.05 19.48 -16.71
N ASN A 355 -15.20 20.16 -16.59
CA ASN A 355 -15.76 20.50 -15.27
C ASN A 355 -14.79 21.28 -14.37
N THR A 356 -14.09 22.24 -14.93
CA THR A 356 -13.14 23.10 -14.23
C THR A 356 -13.78 23.74 -12.99
N PRO A 357 -13.05 23.86 -11.86
CA PRO A 357 -13.57 24.53 -10.67
C PRO A 357 -14.10 25.93 -10.96
N LYS A 358 -15.20 26.30 -10.29
CA LYS A 358 -15.83 27.64 -10.51
C LYS A 358 -14.83 28.75 -10.24
N GLY A 359 -14.72 29.66 -11.21
CA GLY A 359 -13.85 30.85 -11.14
C GLY A 359 -12.46 30.63 -11.76
N LEU A 360 -12.13 29.43 -12.22
CA LEU A 360 -10.88 29.17 -12.94
C LEU A 360 -11.13 29.04 -14.46
N PRO A 361 -10.18 29.46 -15.31
CA PRO A 361 -10.25 29.24 -16.75
C PRO A 361 -9.99 27.76 -17.11
N SER A 362 -10.41 27.35 -18.30
CA SER A 362 -9.99 26.08 -18.87
C SER A 362 -8.52 26.14 -19.30
N MET A 363 -7.76 25.09 -19.00
CA MET A 363 -6.34 25.00 -19.30
C MET A 363 -6.10 24.53 -20.74
N THR A 364 -5.28 25.26 -21.47
CA THR A 364 -4.79 24.84 -22.78
C THR A 364 -3.62 23.86 -22.63
N ARG A 365 -3.36 23.07 -23.68
CA ARG A 365 -2.21 22.15 -23.70
C ARG A 365 -0.87 22.88 -23.53
N THR A 366 -0.70 24.03 -24.18
CA THR A 366 0.53 24.84 -24.06
C THR A 366 0.76 25.32 -22.62
N GLN A 367 -0.28 25.74 -21.93
CA GLN A 367 -0.18 26.11 -20.50
C GLN A 367 0.20 24.91 -19.63
N ALA A 368 -0.36 23.73 -19.89
CA ALA A 368 0.00 22.51 -19.18
C ALA A 368 1.45 22.09 -19.44
N GLU A 369 1.94 22.29 -20.66
CA GLU A 369 3.35 22.05 -21.04
C GLU A 369 4.29 22.98 -20.28
N GLN A 370 4.01 24.27 -20.21
CA GLN A 370 4.78 25.26 -19.44
C GLN A 370 4.84 24.87 -17.94
N ILE A 371 3.68 24.53 -17.34
CA ILE A 371 3.61 24.12 -15.95
C ILE A 371 4.42 22.81 -15.73
N ALA A 372 4.27 21.81 -16.59
CA ALA A 372 4.99 20.54 -16.48
C ALA A 372 6.50 20.71 -16.61
N ASP A 373 6.94 21.57 -17.51
CA ASP A 373 8.37 21.87 -17.70
C ASP A 373 8.97 22.51 -16.44
N TYR A 374 8.29 23.50 -15.85
CA TYR A 374 8.71 24.09 -14.57
C TYR A 374 8.73 23.06 -13.44
N LEU A 375 7.69 22.23 -13.30
CA LEU A 375 7.62 21.22 -12.25
C LEU A 375 8.75 20.17 -12.35
N LEU A 376 9.24 19.88 -13.56
CA LEU A 376 10.36 18.96 -13.79
C LEU A 376 11.72 19.58 -13.48
N GLU A 377 11.81 20.88 -13.23
CA GLU A 377 13.01 21.56 -12.76
C GLU A 377 13.11 21.61 -11.22
N LEU A 378 12.03 21.25 -10.50
CA LEU A 378 11.97 21.27 -9.03
C LEU A 378 12.68 20.02 -8.44
N LYS A 379 13.99 20.12 -8.29
CA LYS A 379 14.85 19.10 -7.68
C LYS A 379 15.23 19.48 -6.26
#